data_871caf66fa0ea1180f816af92b1667c5
#
_entry.id   871caf66fa0ea1180f816af92b1667c5
#
_cell.length_a   1.000
_cell.length_b   1.000
_cell.length_c   1.000
_cell.angle_alpha   90.00
_cell.angle_beta   90.00
_cell.angle_gamma   90.00
#
_symmetry.space_group_name_H-M   'P 1'
#
loop_
_entity.id
_entity.type
_entity.pdbx_description
1 polymer ?
#
loop_
_entity_poly.entity_id
_entity_poly.type
_entity_poly.pdbx_seq_one_letter_code
_entity_poly.pdbx_strand_id
1 'polypeptide(L)'
;SSSIYGQTGPMSGFSGFGNSGAAISGHYALTGWPDRDPVTPGIAYADVVQPLFSVTALLAALDYRERTGLGQFIDLTQVETMVHFISPAVLDYFANGRIAARSGNRSAYASPHGVFPCRGEDSWCAIAVFHDSEWEGLCASMGHPVWSKEPGFATLASRKEHEDDLERRISEWTTNFERDDLVDLLQAAGVPSGPVYDASDLVDADPHLRERGCFARLIHPTIGECNHPTPPAKLSATPAQVRTSPCLGEHNEFVLTEMLGISDDEYVELLAEGVLE
;
A
#
# COMPACT_ATOMS: atom_id res chain seq x y z
N SER A 1 12.53 -11.10 -17.91
CA SER A 1 13.05 -9.77 -17.62
C SER A 1 12.01 -8.94 -16.87
N SER A 2 12.49 -8.21 -15.87
CA SER A 2 11.70 -7.26 -15.06
C SER A 2 12.48 -5.95 -15.04
N SER A 3 11.91 -4.89 -15.58
CA SER A 3 12.59 -3.60 -15.74
C SER A 3 11.64 -2.42 -15.58
N ILE A 4 12.18 -1.21 -15.50
CA ILE A 4 11.35 0.00 -15.36
C ILE A 4 10.59 0.25 -16.66
N TYR A 5 11.28 0.21 -17.81
CA TYR A 5 10.76 0.68 -19.09
C TYR A 5 10.57 -0.41 -20.15
N GLY A 6 10.89 -1.67 -19.87
CA GLY A 6 10.84 -2.78 -20.82
C GLY A 6 12.15 -2.98 -21.58
N GLN A 7 12.24 -4.11 -22.30
CA GLN A 7 13.42 -4.47 -23.10
C GLN A 7 13.38 -3.88 -24.51
N THR A 8 12.29 -3.26 -24.90
CA THR A 8 12.07 -2.65 -26.20
C THR A 8 11.57 -1.19 -26.06
N GLY A 9 11.53 -0.46 -27.16
CA GLY A 9 11.08 0.92 -27.17
C GLY A 9 12.19 1.94 -26.88
N PRO A 10 11.89 3.24 -27.02
CA PRO A 10 12.90 4.31 -26.97
C PRO A 10 13.54 4.49 -25.59
N MET A 11 12.91 4.01 -24.53
CA MET A 11 13.40 4.12 -23.15
C MET A 11 14.06 2.86 -22.62
N SER A 12 14.19 1.79 -23.40
CA SER A 12 14.73 0.50 -22.94
C SER A 12 16.16 0.56 -22.42
N GLY A 13 16.96 1.53 -22.86
CA GLY A 13 18.32 1.75 -22.39
C GLY A 13 18.46 2.67 -21.17
N PHE A 14 17.36 3.21 -20.63
CA PHE A 14 17.42 4.11 -19.48
C PHE A 14 17.43 3.36 -18.17
N SER A 15 18.23 3.84 -17.24
CA SER A 15 18.16 3.43 -15.84
C SER A 15 17.02 4.13 -15.12
N GLY A 16 16.44 3.49 -14.09
CA GLY A 16 15.39 4.09 -13.29
C GLY A 16 15.18 3.33 -11.99
N PHE A 17 14.35 3.92 -11.13
CA PHE A 17 13.89 3.35 -9.87
C PHE A 17 12.36 3.31 -9.88
N GLY A 18 11.75 2.61 -8.93
CA GLY A 18 10.29 2.52 -8.81
C GLY A 18 9.59 3.88 -8.75
N ASN A 19 10.21 4.88 -8.16
CA ASN A 19 9.71 6.26 -8.19
C ASN A 19 9.68 6.87 -9.59
N SER A 20 10.69 6.58 -10.43
CA SER A 20 10.70 7.02 -11.83
C SER A 20 9.57 6.38 -12.63
N GLY A 21 9.34 5.08 -12.42
CA GLY A 21 8.23 4.36 -13.02
C GLY A 21 6.86 4.94 -12.63
N ALA A 22 6.67 5.20 -11.34
CA ALA A 22 5.44 5.81 -10.83
C ALA A 22 5.20 7.24 -11.35
N ALA A 23 6.25 8.04 -11.51
CA ALA A 23 6.14 9.38 -12.05
C ALA A 23 5.70 9.37 -13.52
N ILE A 24 6.37 8.58 -14.37
CA ILE A 24 6.11 8.51 -15.81
C ILE A 24 4.74 7.86 -16.10
N SER A 25 4.30 6.94 -15.26
CA SER A 25 2.98 6.31 -15.41
C SER A 25 1.80 7.23 -15.06
N GLY A 26 2.05 8.44 -14.55
CA GLY A 26 1.01 9.41 -14.20
C GLY A 26 0.55 9.39 -12.74
N HIS A 27 1.02 8.47 -11.90
CA HIS A 27 0.58 8.37 -10.50
C HIS A 27 0.84 9.65 -9.71
N TYR A 28 2.00 10.29 -9.89
CA TYR A 28 2.32 11.52 -9.17
C TYR A 28 1.42 12.69 -9.57
N ALA A 29 0.95 12.71 -10.84
CA ALA A 29 0.01 13.72 -11.28
C ALA A 29 -1.36 13.62 -10.57
N LEU A 30 -1.70 12.42 -10.08
CA LEU A 30 -2.97 12.13 -9.39
C LEU A 30 -2.84 12.11 -7.87
N THR A 31 -1.63 12.10 -7.32
CA THR A 31 -1.39 11.97 -5.87
C THR A 31 -1.09 13.33 -5.24
N GLY A 32 -1.80 13.65 -4.16
CA GLY A 32 -1.62 14.87 -3.38
C GLY A 32 -2.83 15.79 -3.38
N TRP A 33 -2.62 17.00 -2.86
CA TRP A 33 -3.64 18.03 -2.73
C TRP A 33 -3.70 18.91 -3.99
N PRO A 34 -4.89 19.45 -4.34
CA PRO A 34 -5.07 20.27 -5.55
C PRO A 34 -4.20 21.52 -5.58
N ASP A 35 -3.93 22.11 -4.43
CA ASP A 35 -3.19 23.35 -4.21
C ASP A 35 -1.68 23.19 -4.01
N ARG A 36 -1.17 21.95 -4.14
CA ARG A 36 0.25 21.61 -3.90
C ARG A 36 0.85 20.89 -5.09
N ASP A 37 2.17 20.78 -5.06
CA ASP A 37 2.94 20.01 -6.04
C ASP A 37 2.58 18.52 -6.00
N PRO A 38 2.79 17.77 -7.11
CA PRO A 38 2.68 16.32 -7.11
C PRO A 38 3.56 15.69 -6.05
N VAL A 39 3.03 14.67 -5.37
CA VAL A 39 3.77 13.96 -4.32
C VAL A 39 3.86 12.47 -4.64
N THR A 40 4.93 11.84 -4.15
CA THR A 40 5.06 10.39 -4.15
C THR A 40 4.17 9.78 -3.07
N PRO A 41 3.69 8.52 -3.25
CA PRO A 41 2.96 7.80 -2.20
C PRO A 41 3.85 7.38 -1.00
N GLY A 42 5.05 7.94 -0.86
CA GLY A 42 5.96 7.69 0.26
C GLY A 42 6.88 6.48 0.10
N ILE A 43 6.63 5.63 -0.87
CA ILE A 43 7.44 4.45 -1.21
C ILE A 43 7.68 4.37 -2.72
N ALA A 44 8.63 3.54 -3.14
CA ALA A 44 8.81 3.18 -4.56
C ALA A 44 7.66 2.28 -5.03
N TYR A 45 6.48 2.88 -5.23
CA TYR A 45 5.20 2.17 -5.41
C TYR A 45 5.22 1.17 -6.57
N ALA A 46 5.92 1.49 -7.67
CA ALA A 46 6.08 0.58 -8.80
C ALA A 46 6.82 -0.73 -8.41
N ASP A 47 7.80 -0.66 -7.50
CA ASP A 47 8.53 -1.82 -6.99
C ASP A 47 7.63 -2.76 -6.16
N VAL A 48 6.61 -2.23 -5.51
CA VAL A 48 5.67 -3.02 -4.68
C VAL A 48 4.57 -3.64 -5.52
N VAL A 49 4.18 -2.99 -6.60
CA VAL A 49 3.05 -3.41 -7.45
C VAL A 49 3.47 -4.40 -8.52
N GLN A 50 4.60 -4.17 -9.19
CA GLN A 50 5.07 -5.03 -10.27
C GLN A 50 5.26 -6.51 -9.86
N PRO A 51 5.75 -6.87 -8.67
CA PRO A 51 5.87 -8.26 -8.25
C PRO A 51 4.57 -9.06 -8.31
N LEU A 52 3.42 -8.44 -8.12
CA LEU A 52 2.11 -9.10 -8.25
C LEU A 52 1.87 -9.60 -9.67
N PHE A 53 2.20 -8.78 -10.66
CA PHE A 53 2.15 -9.16 -12.08
C PHE A 53 3.24 -10.17 -12.43
N SER A 54 4.45 -10.02 -11.86
CA SER A 54 5.56 -10.94 -12.06
C SER A 54 5.21 -12.37 -11.65
N VAL A 55 4.65 -12.53 -10.45
CA VAL A 55 4.23 -13.85 -9.95
C VAL A 55 3.13 -14.44 -10.83
N THR A 56 2.14 -13.65 -11.23
CA THR A 56 1.07 -14.09 -12.12
C THR A 56 1.62 -14.56 -13.47
N ALA A 57 2.50 -13.77 -14.09
CA ALA A 57 3.13 -14.11 -15.38
C ALA A 57 4.01 -15.35 -15.29
N LEU A 58 4.79 -15.48 -14.20
CA LEU A 58 5.63 -16.66 -13.95
C LEU A 58 4.79 -17.93 -13.79
N LEU A 59 3.71 -17.88 -13.00
CA LEU A 59 2.83 -19.05 -12.83
C LEU A 59 2.14 -19.43 -14.15
N ALA A 60 1.69 -18.45 -14.92
CA ALA A 60 1.12 -18.70 -16.26
C ALA A 60 2.16 -19.34 -17.22
N ALA A 61 3.41 -18.86 -17.20
CA ALA A 61 4.48 -19.41 -18.00
C ALA A 61 4.88 -20.84 -17.59
N LEU A 62 4.85 -21.12 -16.28
CA LEU A 62 5.10 -22.47 -15.76
C LEU A 62 3.98 -23.45 -16.16
N ASP A 63 2.72 -23.05 -16.03
CA ASP A 63 1.57 -23.84 -16.47
C ASP A 63 1.64 -24.11 -18.01
N TYR A 64 1.97 -23.09 -18.79
CA TYR A 64 2.18 -23.26 -20.24
C TYR A 64 3.30 -24.26 -20.52
N ARG A 65 4.44 -24.16 -19.84
CA ARG A 65 5.58 -25.09 -19.99
C ARG A 65 5.20 -26.51 -19.60
N GLU A 66 4.44 -26.69 -18.52
CA GLU A 66 3.97 -28.01 -18.09
C GLU A 66 3.08 -28.67 -19.14
N ARG A 67 2.16 -27.91 -19.77
CA ARG A 67 1.24 -28.43 -20.79
C ARG A 67 1.88 -28.65 -22.15
N THR A 68 2.90 -27.88 -22.52
CA THR A 68 3.43 -27.88 -23.90
C THR A 68 4.88 -28.35 -24.01
N GLY A 69 5.62 -28.39 -22.90
CA GLY A 69 7.08 -28.61 -22.90
C GLY A 69 7.91 -27.39 -23.34
N LEU A 70 7.27 -26.27 -23.70
CA LEU A 70 7.94 -25.08 -24.23
C LEU A 70 8.04 -23.98 -23.19
N GLY A 71 9.24 -23.41 -23.05
CA GLY A 71 9.45 -22.17 -22.28
C GLY A 71 9.13 -20.93 -23.09
N GLN A 72 9.10 -19.78 -22.41
CA GLN A 72 8.90 -18.48 -23.04
C GLN A 72 9.66 -17.38 -22.32
N PHE A 73 9.99 -16.32 -23.04
CA PHE A 73 10.56 -15.11 -22.48
C PHE A 73 9.42 -14.20 -21.97
N ILE A 74 9.59 -13.65 -20.77
CA ILE A 74 8.66 -12.68 -20.18
C ILE A 74 9.38 -11.33 -20.12
N ASP A 75 8.83 -10.33 -20.78
CA ASP A 75 9.23 -8.93 -20.62
C ASP A 75 8.13 -8.18 -19.88
N LEU A 76 8.44 -7.72 -18.67
CA LEU A 76 7.50 -7.04 -17.79
C LEU A 76 8.06 -5.69 -17.34
N THR A 77 7.24 -4.64 -17.49
CA THR A 77 7.67 -3.28 -17.15
C THR A 77 6.92 -2.73 -15.95
N GLN A 78 7.60 -1.94 -15.13
CA GLN A 78 6.98 -1.24 -14.01
C GLN A 78 6.02 -0.16 -14.51
N VAL A 79 6.40 0.63 -15.52
CA VAL A 79 5.57 1.71 -16.06
C VAL A 79 4.24 1.20 -16.56
N GLU A 80 4.24 0.14 -17.39
CA GLU A 80 3.00 -0.45 -17.92
C GLU A 80 2.15 -1.06 -16.80
N THR A 81 2.77 -1.75 -15.83
CA THR A 81 2.08 -2.26 -14.66
C THR A 81 1.37 -1.15 -13.90
N MET A 82 2.04 -0.02 -13.68
CA MET A 82 1.47 1.12 -12.99
C MET A 82 0.31 1.76 -13.74
N VAL A 83 0.34 1.80 -15.08
CA VAL A 83 -0.78 2.32 -15.89
C VAL A 83 -2.08 1.54 -15.62
N HIS A 84 -2.01 0.24 -15.35
CA HIS A 84 -3.20 -0.55 -15.00
C HIS A 84 -3.89 -0.05 -13.71
N PHE A 85 -3.15 0.49 -12.75
CA PHE A 85 -3.72 1.01 -11.49
C PHE A 85 -4.38 2.37 -11.62
N ILE A 86 -4.08 3.13 -12.68
CA ILE A 86 -4.78 4.38 -13.00
C ILE A 86 -5.75 4.21 -14.18
N SER A 87 -6.09 2.99 -14.55
CA SER A 87 -7.00 2.69 -15.68
C SER A 87 -8.30 3.50 -15.67
N PRO A 88 -8.98 3.77 -14.53
CA PRO A 88 -10.16 4.63 -14.53
C PRO A 88 -9.90 6.03 -15.06
N ALA A 89 -8.78 6.65 -14.71
CA ALA A 89 -8.40 7.97 -15.22
C ALA A 89 -8.06 7.94 -16.72
N VAL A 90 -7.38 6.88 -17.16
CA VAL A 90 -7.06 6.67 -18.59
C VAL A 90 -8.33 6.47 -19.40
N LEU A 91 -9.27 5.65 -18.92
CA LEU A 91 -10.55 5.40 -19.57
C LEU A 91 -11.43 6.65 -19.64
N ASP A 92 -11.44 7.45 -18.58
CA ASP A 92 -12.18 8.71 -18.54
C ASP A 92 -11.63 9.73 -19.55
N TYR A 93 -10.30 9.77 -19.71
CA TYR A 93 -9.69 10.59 -20.75
C TYR A 93 -10.10 10.12 -22.16
N PHE A 94 -10.06 8.83 -22.44
CA PHE A 94 -10.48 8.28 -23.75
C PHE A 94 -11.96 8.51 -24.04
N ALA A 95 -12.83 8.33 -23.04
CA ALA A 95 -14.27 8.42 -23.23
C ALA A 95 -14.79 9.87 -23.25
N ASN A 96 -14.22 10.72 -22.41
CA ASN A 96 -14.80 12.04 -22.10
C ASN A 96 -13.81 13.20 -22.32
N GLY A 97 -12.55 12.94 -22.66
CA GLY A 97 -11.50 13.96 -22.81
C GLY A 97 -11.10 14.62 -21.48
N ARG A 98 -11.48 14.04 -20.35
CA ARG A 98 -11.20 14.60 -19.03
C ARG A 98 -9.83 14.19 -18.53
N ILE A 99 -9.05 15.18 -18.12
CA ILE A 99 -7.76 14.96 -17.47
C ILE A 99 -8.01 14.94 -15.96
N ALA A 100 -7.78 13.77 -15.34
CA ALA A 100 -7.90 13.62 -13.90
C ALA A 100 -6.83 14.46 -13.18
N ALA A 101 -7.19 15.03 -12.05
CA ALA A 101 -6.33 15.88 -11.23
C ALA A 101 -6.26 15.34 -9.78
N ARG A 102 -5.35 15.90 -9.00
CA ARG A 102 -5.23 15.62 -7.56
C ARG A 102 -6.48 16.09 -6.83
N SER A 103 -6.99 15.29 -5.91
CA SER A 103 -8.17 15.58 -5.10
C SER A 103 -7.94 15.42 -3.59
N GLY A 104 -6.69 15.23 -3.16
CA GLY A 104 -6.40 14.89 -1.76
C GLY A 104 -7.09 13.59 -1.36
N ASN A 105 -7.80 13.64 -0.23
CA ASN A 105 -8.58 12.50 0.26
C ASN A 105 -10.04 12.51 -0.22
N ARG A 106 -10.45 13.46 -1.07
CA ARG A 106 -11.83 13.58 -1.54
C ARG A 106 -12.18 12.57 -2.61
N SER A 107 -13.41 12.09 -2.58
CA SER A 107 -13.99 11.17 -3.57
C SER A 107 -15.05 11.88 -4.42
N ALA A 108 -15.18 11.50 -5.69
CA ALA A 108 -16.29 11.97 -6.52
C ALA A 108 -17.66 11.38 -6.10
N TYR A 109 -17.66 10.30 -5.35
CA TYR A 109 -18.83 9.46 -5.05
C TYR A 109 -19.20 9.42 -3.58
N ALA A 110 -18.48 10.15 -2.71
CA ALA A 110 -18.71 10.18 -1.28
C ALA A 110 -18.44 11.58 -0.70
N SER A 111 -19.22 11.98 0.30
CA SER A 111 -19.01 13.23 1.07
C SER A 111 -19.76 13.18 2.40
N PRO A 112 -19.06 13.34 3.57
CA PRO A 112 -17.61 13.53 3.68
C PRO A 112 -16.84 12.29 3.24
N HIS A 113 -15.61 12.52 2.75
CA HIS A 113 -14.64 11.45 2.47
C HIS A 113 -13.25 12.02 2.70
N GLY A 114 -12.65 11.68 3.83
CA GLY A 114 -11.40 12.30 4.23
C GLY A 114 -10.78 11.69 5.48
N VAL A 115 -9.71 12.34 5.92
CA VAL A 115 -9.01 12.07 7.18
C VAL A 115 -9.19 13.29 8.07
N PHE A 116 -9.72 13.08 9.27
CA PHE A 116 -10.13 14.12 10.20
C PHE A 116 -9.31 14.05 11.48
N PRO A 117 -8.89 15.22 12.05
CA PRO A 117 -8.10 15.24 13.26
C PRO A 117 -8.93 14.77 14.46
N CYS A 118 -8.28 14.00 15.33
CA CYS A 118 -8.83 13.61 16.63
C CYS A 118 -8.11 14.35 17.76
N ARG A 119 -8.50 14.09 19.00
CA ARG A 119 -7.80 14.60 20.16
C ARG A 119 -6.39 14.02 20.24
N GLY A 120 -5.42 14.85 20.58
CA GLY A 120 -4.01 14.48 20.67
C GLY A 120 -3.15 15.08 19.57
N GLU A 121 -1.87 14.77 19.59
CA GLU A 121 -0.91 15.18 18.58
C GLU A 121 -0.87 14.10 17.47
N ASP A 122 -0.97 14.50 16.22
CA ASP A 122 -0.91 13.63 15.03
C ASP A 122 -1.87 12.43 15.09
N SER A 123 -3.06 12.64 15.65
CA SER A 123 -4.09 11.62 15.83
C SER A 123 -5.24 11.85 14.84
N TRP A 124 -5.56 10.85 14.02
CA TRP A 124 -6.45 11.00 12.87
C TRP A 124 -7.40 9.81 12.69
N CYS A 125 -8.60 10.10 12.21
CA CYS A 125 -9.62 9.12 11.83
C CYS A 125 -10.03 9.32 10.37
N ALA A 126 -10.06 8.24 9.58
CA ALA A 126 -10.65 8.24 8.25
C ALA A 126 -12.17 8.06 8.35
N ILE A 127 -12.93 8.88 7.62
CA ILE A 127 -14.40 8.81 7.55
C ILE A 127 -14.83 8.87 6.09
N ALA A 128 -15.75 7.98 5.67
CA ALA A 128 -16.30 7.95 4.33
C ALA A 128 -17.82 7.76 4.38
N VAL A 129 -18.57 8.59 3.66
CA VAL A 129 -20.03 8.53 3.58
C VAL A 129 -20.45 8.43 2.12
N PHE A 130 -20.91 7.25 1.72
CA PHE A 130 -21.37 6.95 0.36
C PHE A 130 -22.88 7.00 0.23
N HIS A 131 -23.61 6.66 1.31
CA HIS A 131 -25.05 6.48 1.31
C HIS A 131 -25.73 7.39 2.33
N ASP A 132 -27.02 7.68 2.10
CA ASP A 132 -27.79 8.57 3.00
C ASP A 132 -27.98 7.95 4.40
N SER A 133 -28.01 6.61 4.52
CA SER A 133 -28.03 5.95 5.83
C SER A 133 -26.77 6.19 6.65
N GLU A 134 -25.61 6.24 6.00
CA GLU A 134 -24.32 6.54 6.64
C GLU A 134 -24.24 8.03 7.03
N TRP A 135 -24.81 8.91 6.21
CA TRP A 135 -24.96 10.33 6.55
C TRP A 135 -25.84 10.54 7.79
N GLU A 136 -26.97 9.83 7.86
CA GLU A 136 -27.84 9.88 9.03
C GLU A 136 -27.14 9.31 10.28
N GLY A 137 -26.37 8.22 10.14
CA GLY A 137 -25.55 7.67 11.21
C GLY A 137 -24.50 8.67 11.72
N LEU A 138 -23.83 9.39 10.81
CA LEU A 138 -22.88 10.43 11.17
C LEU A 138 -23.58 11.60 11.89
N CYS A 139 -24.72 12.05 11.37
CA CYS A 139 -25.52 13.10 12.02
C CYS A 139 -25.99 12.69 13.42
N ALA A 140 -26.42 11.44 13.59
CA ALA A 140 -26.83 10.90 14.89
C ALA A 140 -25.65 10.86 15.88
N SER A 141 -24.47 10.43 15.42
CA SER A 141 -23.24 10.41 16.23
C SER A 141 -22.83 11.81 16.70
N MET A 142 -23.11 12.84 15.89
CA MET A 142 -22.92 14.25 16.23
C MET A 142 -24.04 14.85 17.09
N GLY A 143 -25.10 14.08 17.42
CA GLY A 143 -26.25 14.56 18.14
C GLY A 143 -27.20 15.43 17.29
N HIS A 144 -27.27 15.22 15.99
CA HIS A 144 -28.08 15.95 15.02
C HIS A 144 -27.88 17.48 15.09
N PRO A 145 -26.69 18.00 14.84
CA PRO A 145 -26.44 19.44 14.90
C PRO A 145 -27.36 20.18 13.93
N VAL A 146 -27.80 21.38 14.29
CA VAL A 146 -28.79 22.16 13.51
C VAL A 146 -28.39 22.32 12.05
N TRP A 147 -27.11 22.54 11.81
CA TRP A 147 -26.57 22.73 10.47
C TRP A 147 -26.67 21.46 9.57
N SER A 148 -26.72 20.26 10.15
CA SER A 148 -26.81 19.00 9.36
C SER A 148 -28.16 18.90 8.61
N LYS A 149 -29.16 19.71 9.01
CA LYS A 149 -30.48 19.78 8.38
C LYS A 149 -30.60 20.92 7.34
N GLU A 150 -29.55 21.70 7.15
CA GLU A 150 -29.52 22.75 6.13
C GLU A 150 -29.55 22.12 4.72
N PRO A 151 -30.22 22.78 3.73
CA PRO A 151 -30.29 22.24 2.36
C PRO A 151 -28.94 21.94 1.72
N GLY A 152 -27.90 22.67 2.12
CA GLY A 152 -26.51 22.47 1.66
C GLY A 152 -25.91 21.13 2.03
N PHE A 153 -26.50 20.38 2.97
CA PHE A 153 -26.00 19.08 3.41
C PHE A 153 -27.00 17.92 3.21
N ALA A 154 -28.18 18.21 2.63
CA ALA A 154 -29.26 17.25 2.52
C ALA A 154 -28.98 16.09 1.54
N THR A 155 -28.23 16.34 0.48
CA THR A 155 -27.92 15.34 -0.57
C THR A 155 -26.41 15.22 -0.78
N LEU A 156 -25.95 14.11 -1.34
CA LEU A 156 -24.53 13.97 -1.72
C LEU A 156 -24.08 15.14 -2.63
N ALA A 157 -24.88 15.51 -3.63
CA ALA A 157 -24.53 16.60 -4.53
C ALA A 157 -24.35 17.92 -3.77
N SER A 158 -25.29 18.28 -2.89
CA SER A 158 -25.17 19.51 -2.09
C SER A 158 -24.01 19.43 -1.08
N ARG A 159 -23.75 18.28 -0.48
CA ARG A 159 -22.55 18.10 0.38
C ARG A 159 -21.26 18.29 -0.40
N LYS A 160 -21.18 17.82 -1.65
CA LYS A 160 -20.02 18.03 -2.53
C LYS A 160 -19.80 19.51 -2.88
N GLU A 161 -20.87 20.28 -3.08
CA GLU A 161 -20.78 21.72 -3.33
C GLU A 161 -20.30 22.51 -2.11
N HIS A 162 -20.57 22.01 -0.89
CA HIS A 162 -20.22 22.64 0.38
C HIS A 162 -19.15 21.85 1.16
N GLU A 163 -18.31 21.08 0.45
CA GLU A 163 -17.40 20.11 1.05
C GLU A 163 -16.37 20.73 2.01
N ASP A 164 -15.86 21.92 1.69
CA ASP A 164 -14.92 22.65 2.57
C ASP A 164 -15.55 23.00 3.93
N ASP A 165 -16.80 23.51 3.92
CA ASP A 165 -17.51 23.84 5.16
C ASP A 165 -17.88 22.58 5.94
N LEU A 166 -18.31 21.53 5.25
CA LEU A 166 -18.61 20.25 5.86
C LEU A 166 -17.41 19.64 6.57
N GLU A 167 -16.26 19.56 5.88
CA GLU A 167 -15.02 19.01 6.42
C GLU A 167 -14.53 19.82 7.63
N ARG A 168 -14.63 21.14 7.59
CA ARG A 168 -14.30 22.00 8.71
C ARG A 168 -15.17 21.70 9.94
N ARG A 169 -16.49 21.59 9.76
CA ARG A 169 -17.46 21.31 10.86
C ARG A 169 -17.23 19.92 11.47
N ILE A 170 -16.94 18.92 10.62
CA ILE A 170 -16.62 17.58 11.08
C ILE A 170 -15.30 17.60 11.85
N SER A 171 -14.27 18.28 11.34
CA SER A 171 -12.97 18.41 12.02
C SER A 171 -13.11 19.06 13.40
N GLU A 172 -13.91 20.12 13.51
CA GLU A 172 -14.19 20.76 14.80
C GLU A 172 -14.87 19.82 15.81
N TRP A 173 -15.68 18.89 15.33
CA TRP A 173 -16.35 17.90 16.17
C TRP A 173 -15.42 16.73 16.54
N THR A 174 -14.67 16.17 15.59
CA THR A 174 -13.81 15.00 15.79
C THR A 174 -12.66 15.26 16.77
N THR A 175 -12.12 16.49 16.82
CA THR A 175 -11.07 16.88 17.78
C THR A 175 -11.47 16.76 19.25
N ASN A 176 -12.75 16.54 19.55
CA ASN A 176 -13.22 16.34 20.93
C ASN A 176 -13.09 14.88 21.40
N PHE A 177 -12.72 13.94 20.53
CA PHE A 177 -12.69 12.50 20.81
C PHE A 177 -11.27 11.94 20.67
N GLU A 178 -10.98 10.96 21.51
CA GLU A 178 -9.87 10.05 21.25
C GLU A 178 -10.16 9.26 19.95
N ARG A 179 -9.12 8.95 19.18
CA ARG A 179 -9.23 8.33 17.85
C ARG A 179 -10.06 7.05 17.86
N ASP A 180 -9.73 6.12 18.74
CA ASP A 180 -10.33 4.79 18.75
C ASP A 180 -11.79 4.85 19.28
N ASP A 181 -12.08 5.69 20.29
CA ASP A 181 -13.43 5.94 20.78
C ASP A 181 -14.33 6.51 19.69
N LEU A 182 -13.80 7.42 18.86
CA LEU A 182 -14.53 7.98 17.73
C LEU A 182 -14.84 6.93 16.67
N VAL A 183 -13.87 6.08 16.34
CA VAL A 183 -14.05 5.00 15.36
C VAL A 183 -15.14 4.04 15.83
N ASP A 184 -15.09 3.61 17.09
CA ASP A 184 -16.10 2.72 17.67
C ASP A 184 -17.50 3.35 17.64
N LEU A 185 -17.62 4.63 18.00
CA LEU A 185 -18.87 5.39 17.93
C LEU A 185 -19.45 5.41 16.51
N LEU A 186 -18.61 5.73 15.52
CA LEU A 186 -19.02 5.84 14.12
C LEU A 186 -19.39 4.49 13.52
N GLN A 187 -18.59 3.47 13.77
CA GLN A 187 -18.86 2.11 13.28
C GLN A 187 -20.15 1.55 13.90
N ALA A 188 -20.41 1.79 15.19
CA ALA A 188 -21.65 1.41 15.84
C ALA A 188 -22.88 2.09 15.22
N ALA A 189 -22.71 3.29 14.64
CA ALA A 189 -23.75 4.02 13.92
C ALA A 189 -23.82 3.66 12.42
N GLY A 190 -23.06 2.68 11.96
CA GLY A 190 -23.02 2.22 10.56
C GLY A 190 -22.27 3.17 9.62
N VAL A 191 -21.39 4.02 10.14
CA VAL A 191 -20.57 4.93 9.33
C VAL A 191 -19.21 4.28 9.05
N PRO A 192 -18.81 4.10 7.77
CA PRO A 192 -17.49 3.62 7.42
C PRO A 192 -16.41 4.57 7.96
N SER A 193 -15.62 4.06 8.89
CA SER A 193 -14.56 4.81 9.57
C SER A 193 -13.45 3.88 10.01
N GLY A 194 -12.26 4.42 10.21
CA GLY A 194 -11.11 3.67 10.71
C GLY A 194 -10.02 4.59 11.25
N PRO A 195 -9.20 4.09 12.19
CA PRO A 195 -8.08 4.86 12.70
C PRO A 195 -6.99 5.00 11.62
N VAL A 196 -6.26 6.10 11.65
CA VAL A 196 -5.00 6.22 10.91
C VAL A 196 -3.89 5.84 11.87
N TYR A 197 -3.33 4.67 11.65
CA TYR A 197 -2.32 4.09 12.53
C TYR A 197 -0.90 4.51 12.15
N ASP A 198 -0.06 4.65 13.16
CA ASP A 198 1.39 4.68 13.00
C ASP A 198 2.02 3.29 13.14
N ALA A 199 3.35 3.21 13.06
CA ALA A 199 4.06 1.93 13.15
C ALA A 199 3.93 1.28 14.54
N SER A 200 3.84 2.06 15.62
CA SER A 200 3.67 1.54 16.97
C SER A 200 2.28 0.96 17.19
N ASP A 201 1.27 1.62 16.65
CA ASP A 201 -0.10 1.10 16.65
C ASP A 201 -0.17 -0.29 15.99
N LEU A 202 0.45 -0.43 14.80
CA LEU A 202 0.42 -1.67 14.02
C LEU A 202 1.14 -2.84 14.75
N VAL A 203 2.29 -2.57 15.37
CA VAL A 203 3.12 -3.61 15.99
C VAL A 203 2.67 -3.96 17.40
N ASP A 204 2.35 -2.93 18.20
CA ASP A 204 2.17 -3.09 19.64
C ASP A 204 0.69 -3.06 20.07
N ALA A 205 -0.15 -2.32 19.38
CA ALA A 205 -1.51 -2.03 19.85
C ALA A 205 -2.61 -2.79 19.09
N ASP A 206 -2.51 -2.98 17.77
CA ASP A 206 -3.60 -3.53 16.97
C ASP A 206 -3.95 -4.99 17.33
N PRO A 207 -5.15 -5.25 17.91
CA PRO A 207 -5.55 -6.60 18.30
C PRO A 207 -5.83 -7.49 17.08
N HIS A 208 -6.27 -6.94 15.96
CA HIS A 208 -6.57 -7.69 14.75
C HIS A 208 -5.29 -8.21 14.09
N LEU A 209 -4.28 -7.37 13.92
CA LEU A 209 -2.99 -7.79 13.34
C LEU A 209 -2.28 -8.81 14.25
N ARG A 210 -2.42 -8.66 15.57
CA ARG A 210 -1.91 -9.64 16.54
C ARG A 210 -2.59 -10.99 16.39
N GLU A 211 -3.92 -11.03 16.37
CA GLU A 211 -4.71 -12.26 16.16
C GLU A 211 -4.43 -12.89 14.79
N ARG A 212 -4.23 -12.07 13.78
CA ARG A 212 -3.85 -12.53 12.44
C ARG A 212 -2.41 -13.06 12.36
N GLY A 213 -1.59 -12.86 13.40
CA GLY A 213 -0.17 -13.20 13.39
C GLY A 213 0.58 -12.46 12.26
N CYS A 214 0.30 -11.15 12.12
CA CYS A 214 0.91 -10.31 11.08
C CYS A 214 2.41 -10.18 11.29
N PHE A 215 2.87 -10.22 12.52
CA PHE A 215 4.28 -10.15 12.87
C PHE A 215 4.73 -11.42 13.59
N ALA A 216 5.89 -11.95 13.19
CA ALA A 216 6.61 -13.00 13.91
C ALA A 216 7.74 -12.38 14.73
N ARG A 217 7.78 -12.73 16.01
CA ARG A 217 8.85 -12.30 16.91
C ARG A 217 9.99 -13.31 16.85
N LEU A 218 11.14 -12.89 16.34
CA LEU A 218 12.30 -13.73 16.09
C LEU A 218 13.52 -13.19 16.83
N ILE A 219 14.48 -14.07 17.13
CA ILE A 219 15.73 -13.69 17.77
C ILE A 219 16.85 -13.83 16.75
N HIS A 220 17.39 -12.70 16.33
CA HIS A 220 18.55 -12.67 15.43
C HIS A 220 19.86 -12.67 16.27
N PRO A 221 20.89 -13.45 15.87
CA PRO A 221 22.09 -13.60 16.68
C PRO A 221 22.85 -12.30 16.94
N THR A 222 22.78 -11.33 16.01
CA THR A 222 23.51 -10.06 16.12
C THR A 222 22.69 -8.92 16.71
N ILE A 223 21.42 -8.76 16.27
CA ILE A 223 20.57 -7.62 16.66
C ILE A 223 19.57 -7.96 17.76
N GLY A 224 19.51 -9.21 18.22
CA GLY A 224 18.59 -9.65 19.26
C GLY A 224 17.16 -9.83 18.76
N GLU A 225 16.19 -9.55 19.61
CA GLU A 225 14.79 -9.73 19.33
C GLU A 225 14.25 -8.66 18.37
N CYS A 226 13.54 -9.10 17.33
CA CYS A 226 12.95 -8.23 16.32
C CYS A 226 11.63 -8.80 15.78
N ASN A 227 10.74 -7.91 15.37
CA ASN A 227 9.47 -8.25 14.73
C ASN A 227 9.67 -8.28 13.20
N HIS A 228 9.25 -9.38 12.58
CA HIS A 228 9.27 -9.57 11.14
C HIS A 228 7.84 -9.67 10.60
N PRO A 229 7.46 -8.92 9.56
CA PRO A 229 6.16 -9.10 8.91
C PRO A 229 6.09 -10.50 8.30
N THR A 230 4.96 -11.17 8.50
CA THR A 230 4.69 -12.49 7.91
C THR A 230 3.99 -12.33 6.56
N PRO A 231 4.09 -13.30 5.65
CA PRO A 231 3.30 -13.28 4.43
C PRO A 231 1.81 -13.13 4.72
N PRO A 232 1.09 -12.22 4.02
CA PRO A 232 -0.32 -11.98 4.27
C PRO A 232 -1.21 -13.17 3.84
N ALA A 233 -0.73 -13.98 2.89
CA ALA A 233 -1.40 -15.19 2.43
C ALA A 233 -1.12 -16.35 3.37
N LYS A 234 -2.18 -16.94 3.95
CA LYS A 234 -2.09 -18.13 4.80
C LYS A 234 -2.53 -19.35 4.02
N LEU A 235 -1.56 -20.14 3.57
CA LEU A 235 -1.80 -21.37 2.82
C LEU A 235 -1.96 -22.56 3.80
N SER A 236 -3.09 -23.25 3.76
CA SER A 236 -3.39 -24.32 4.70
C SER A 236 -2.50 -25.56 4.55
N ALA A 237 -2.09 -25.88 3.32
CA ALA A 237 -1.25 -27.04 3.03
C ALA A 237 0.25 -26.72 3.00
N THR A 238 0.62 -25.49 2.73
CA THR A 238 2.02 -25.04 2.63
C THR A 238 2.20 -23.73 3.42
N PRO A 239 2.07 -23.77 4.77
CA PRO A 239 2.21 -22.56 5.59
C PRO A 239 3.62 -21.97 5.45
N ALA A 240 3.71 -20.66 5.47
CA ALA A 240 4.99 -19.96 5.42
C ALA A 240 5.82 -20.28 6.68
N GLN A 241 7.11 -20.56 6.47
CA GLN A 241 8.10 -20.71 7.55
C GLN A 241 8.95 -19.44 7.62
N VAL A 242 8.61 -18.59 8.61
CA VAL A 242 9.37 -17.35 8.83
C VAL A 242 10.57 -17.66 9.71
N ARG A 243 11.75 -17.23 9.26
CA ARG A 243 13.02 -17.40 9.97
C ARG A 243 13.76 -16.07 10.03
N THR A 244 14.75 -15.96 10.91
CA THR A 244 15.65 -14.80 10.95
C THR A 244 16.44 -14.68 9.64
N SER A 245 16.83 -13.45 9.33
CA SER A 245 17.82 -13.22 8.26
C SER A 245 19.15 -13.88 8.64
N PRO A 246 19.92 -14.41 7.68
CA PRO A 246 21.26 -14.90 7.95
C PRO A 246 22.21 -13.75 8.29
N CYS A 247 23.26 -14.05 9.05
CA CYS A 247 24.40 -13.14 9.17
C CYS A 247 25.19 -13.07 7.85
N LEU A 248 25.96 -12.00 7.69
CA LEU A 248 26.81 -11.86 6.51
C LEU A 248 27.77 -13.07 6.41
N GLY A 249 27.84 -13.68 5.23
CA GLY A 249 28.67 -14.84 4.98
C GLY A 249 28.22 -16.17 5.62
N GLU A 250 27.13 -16.18 6.42
CA GLU A 250 26.69 -17.39 7.17
C GLU A 250 26.52 -18.65 6.30
N HIS A 251 26.17 -18.48 5.04
CA HIS A 251 25.95 -19.60 4.11
C HIS A 251 27.05 -19.79 3.07
N ASN A 252 28.18 -19.09 3.19
CA ASN A 252 29.28 -19.18 2.21
C ASN A 252 29.81 -20.62 2.06
N GLU A 253 30.08 -21.29 3.17
CA GLU A 253 30.52 -22.67 3.15
C GLU A 253 29.49 -23.58 2.46
N PHE A 254 28.25 -23.54 2.89
CA PHE A 254 27.16 -24.35 2.31
C PHE A 254 27.01 -24.12 0.80
N VAL A 255 27.03 -22.86 0.35
CA VAL A 255 26.86 -22.54 -1.08
C VAL A 255 28.06 -22.99 -1.89
N LEU A 256 29.27 -22.75 -1.40
CA LEU A 256 30.49 -23.04 -2.17
C LEU A 256 30.81 -24.53 -2.16
N THR A 257 30.75 -25.20 -1.02
CA THR A 257 31.13 -26.61 -0.94
C THR A 257 29.99 -27.56 -1.32
N GLU A 258 28.81 -27.40 -0.71
CA GLU A 258 27.68 -28.33 -0.92
C GLU A 258 26.95 -28.10 -2.25
N MET A 259 26.74 -26.84 -2.66
CA MET A 259 25.99 -26.54 -3.88
C MET A 259 26.87 -26.45 -5.13
N LEU A 260 28.04 -25.83 -5.02
CA LEU A 260 28.96 -25.63 -6.16
C LEU A 260 30.07 -26.68 -6.27
N GLY A 261 30.31 -27.48 -5.20
CA GLY A 261 31.27 -28.54 -5.19
C GLY A 261 32.73 -28.06 -5.14
N ILE A 262 32.98 -26.87 -4.62
CA ILE A 262 34.33 -26.37 -4.35
C ILE A 262 34.93 -27.22 -3.22
N SER A 263 36.21 -27.60 -3.34
CA SER A 263 36.85 -28.35 -2.28
C SER A 263 37.08 -27.54 -1.01
N ASP A 264 37.17 -28.24 0.13
CA ASP A 264 37.43 -27.58 1.41
C ASP A 264 38.75 -26.80 1.40
N ASP A 265 39.80 -27.35 0.71
CA ASP A 265 41.08 -26.66 0.57
C ASP A 265 40.94 -25.34 -0.21
N GLU A 266 40.20 -25.34 -1.32
CA GLU A 266 39.93 -24.14 -2.12
C GLU A 266 39.06 -23.13 -1.33
N TYR A 267 38.07 -23.60 -0.56
CA TYR A 267 37.28 -22.75 0.32
C TYR A 267 38.15 -22.03 1.37
N VAL A 268 39.09 -22.77 2.00
CA VAL A 268 40.01 -22.20 2.97
C VAL A 268 40.96 -21.19 2.30
N GLU A 269 41.39 -21.43 1.07
CA GLU A 269 42.22 -20.48 0.30
C GLU A 269 41.48 -19.19 0.01
N LEU A 270 40.19 -19.26 -0.42
CA LEU A 270 39.37 -18.09 -0.64
C LEU A 270 39.11 -17.24 0.64
N LEU A 271 38.98 -17.92 1.78
CA LEU A 271 38.93 -17.25 3.09
C LEU A 271 40.25 -16.55 3.44
N ALA A 272 41.38 -17.22 3.21
CA ALA A 272 42.70 -16.67 3.50
C ALA A 272 43.06 -15.46 2.61
N GLU A 273 42.58 -15.46 1.39
CA GLU A 273 42.71 -14.35 0.44
C GLU A 273 41.74 -13.16 0.73
N GLY A 274 40.80 -13.31 1.65
CA GLY A 274 39.83 -12.29 1.99
C GLY A 274 38.77 -12.05 0.89
N VAL A 275 38.54 -13.05 0.05
CA VAL A 275 37.46 -13.03 -0.97
C VAL A 275 36.10 -13.27 -0.32
N LEU A 276 36.11 -14.00 0.79
CA LEU A 276 34.92 -14.34 1.58
C LEU A 276 34.98 -13.65 2.96
N GLU A 277 33.83 -13.16 3.42
CA GLU A 277 33.65 -12.62 4.77
C GLU A 277 32.96 -13.64 5.68
#